data_2ee1f04ec7fff7e92fc0666a0f957050
#
_entry.id   2ee1f04ec7fff7e92fc0666a0f957050
#
_cell.length_a   1.000
_cell.length_b   1.000
_cell.length_c   1.000
_cell.angle_alpha   90.00
_cell.angle_beta   90.00
_cell.angle_gamma   90.00
#
_symmetry.space_group_name_H-M   'P 1'
#
loop_
_entity.id
_entity.type
_entity.pdbx_description
1 polymer ?
#
loop_
_entity_poly.entity_id
_entity_poly.type
_entity_poly.pdbx_seq_one_letter_code
_entity_poly.pdbx_strand_id
1 'polypeptide(L)'
;MNYSVIMAHLNECGYKVSAIPSTTAEVGFLTVELEINGMPVTLWHIAVTELSKMPSFLLAEPSTLPRLAHTAFYPGSKFASICVNVPDAVSVNFECPELAFEESLKRHVSLLSQALTDSEWNTKELLREFEAGWLNIVEPDIPPFLCLTESETPEELCVLKPSKGSVGLGKYHLGYAEEAVPDNIFSPINQLLKNRQAAKGNGFVIPLSVLKPAPWKKDELTDWYLDLLSELPTNVQTKLTQKFAQKRSYEFWLIFNAQTPSGITWFGIHFSQKNAGKGRKTLPLKHSHLAEWVLEPFIVLTFNKERIMPWSGAEQSLTSKKLCLLDVVP
;
A
#
# COMPACT_ATOMS: atom_id res chain seq x y z
N MET A 1 -16.87 29.22 -12.73
CA MET A 1 -15.61 29.11 -13.51
C MET A 1 -15.94 29.02 -15.00
N ASN A 2 -15.20 29.71 -15.88
CA ASN A 2 -15.47 29.69 -17.33
C ASN A 2 -14.53 28.71 -18.05
N TYR A 3 -15.00 27.49 -18.28
CA TYR A 3 -14.22 26.44 -18.93
C TYR A 3 -13.90 26.73 -20.40
N SER A 4 -14.69 27.56 -21.10
CA SER A 4 -14.38 27.93 -22.47
C SER A 4 -13.10 28.74 -22.60
N VAL A 5 -12.82 29.62 -21.62
CA VAL A 5 -11.56 30.38 -21.54
C VAL A 5 -10.39 29.44 -21.24
N ILE A 6 -10.55 28.53 -20.26
CA ILE A 6 -9.52 27.55 -19.90
C ILE A 6 -9.16 26.68 -21.10
N MET A 7 -10.16 26.15 -21.81
CA MET A 7 -9.95 25.32 -22.99
C MET A 7 -9.26 26.07 -24.13
N ALA A 8 -9.66 27.32 -24.39
CA ALA A 8 -9.04 28.15 -25.41
C ALA A 8 -7.54 28.35 -25.08
N HIS A 9 -7.24 28.75 -23.84
CA HIS A 9 -5.87 28.93 -23.37
C HIS A 9 -5.03 27.65 -23.49
N LEU A 10 -5.55 26.52 -23.02
CA LEU A 10 -4.81 25.25 -23.10
C LEU A 10 -4.58 24.79 -24.54
N ASN A 11 -5.55 25.02 -25.45
CA ASN A 11 -5.37 24.72 -26.88
C ASN A 11 -4.32 25.64 -27.51
N GLU A 12 -4.26 26.94 -27.14
CA GLU A 12 -3.20 27.86 -27.55
C GLU A 12 -1.82 27.41 -27.05
N CYS A 13 -1.75 26.79 -25.86
CA CYS A 13 -0.53 26.15 -25.33
C CYS A 13 -0.17 24.82 -26.05
N GLY A 14 -0.94 24.38 -27.03
CA GLY A 14 -0.67 23.19 -27.85
C GLY A 14 -1.25 21.89 -27.31
N TYR A 15 -2.10 21.94 -26.28
CA TYR A 15 -2.82 20.76 -25.78
C TYR A 15 -4.10 20.54 -26.58
N LYS A 16 -4.45 19.28 -26.85
CA LYS A 16 -5.73 18.91 -27.45
C LYS A 16 -6.78 18.73 -26.37
N VAL A 17 -7.60 19.75 -26.16
CA VAL A 17 -8.56 19.83 -25.04
C VAL A 17 -9.98 19.84 -25.57
N SER A 18 -10.87 19.05 -24.94
CA SER A 18 -12.29 19.02 -25.23
C SER A 18 -13.13 18.93 -23.96
N ALA A 19 -14.40 19.33 -24.05
CA ALA A 19 -15.35 19.19 -22.95
C ALA A 19 -16.35 18.08 -23.27
N ILE A 20 -16.60 17.20 -22.31
CA ILE A 20 -17.65 16.19 -22.39
C ILE A 20 -18.77 16.61 -21.43
N PRO A 21 -19.96 16.98 -21.92
CA PRO A 21 -21.10 17.28 -21.05
C PRO A 21 -21.56 16.01 -20.35
N SER A 22 -21.85 16.11 -19.06
CA SER A 22 -22.50 15.02 -18.34
C SER A 22 -23.99 15.00 -18.63
N THR A 23 -24.54 13.83 -18.92
CA THR A 23 -25.96 13.62 -19.11
C THR A 23 -26.78 13.56 -17.82
N THR A 24 -26.10 13.44 -16.66
CA THR A 24 -26.74 13.17 -15.37
C THR A 24 -26.47 14.22 -14.28
N ALA A 25 -25.58 15.18 -14.53
CA ALA A 25 -25.23 16.21 -13.56
C ALA A 25 -24.95 17.54 -14.28
N GLU A 26 -25.05 18.65 -13.52
CA GLU A 26 -24.64 20.00 -13.96
C GLU A 26 -23.13 20.11 -14.24
N VAL A 27 -22.38 19.04 -13.95
CA VAL A 27 -20.93 18.99 -13.99
C VAL A 27 -20.47 18.16 -15.19
N GLY A 28 -19.73 18.79 -16.11
CA GLY A 28 -19.08 18.10 -17.23
C GLY A 28 -17.66 17.63 -16.89
N PHE A 29 -16.97 17.15 -17.91
CA PHE A 29 -15.56 16.76 -17.83
C PHE A 29 -14.74 17.54 -18.85
N LEU A 30 -13.55 17.99 -18.44
CA LEU A 30 -12.52 18.47 -19.35
C LEU A 30 -11.61 17.29 -19.66
N THR A 31 -11.38 17.00 -20.93
CA THR A 31 -10.49 15.93 -21.37
C THR A 31 -9.30 16.50 -22.12
N VAL A 32 -8.11 15.93 -21.88
CA VAL A 32 -6.88 16.28 -22.56
C VAL A 32 -6.30 15.03 -23.19
N GLU A 33 -6.16 15.03 -24.51
CA GLU A 33 -5.52 13.94 -25.25
C GLU A 33 -4.04 14.28 -25.48
N LEU A 34 -3.17 13.33 -25.15
CA LEU A 34 -1.74 13.45 -25.21
C LEU A 34 -1.15 12.22 -25.91
N GLU A 35 0.04 12.39 -26.47
CA GLU A 35 0.89 11.29 -26.88
C GLU A 35 2.21 11.40 -26.13
N ILE A 36 2.54 10.40 -25.33
CA ILE A 36 3.77 10.36 -24.53
C ILE A 36 4.54 9.11 -24.90
N ASN A 37 5.75 9.28 -25.45
CA ASN A 37 6.60 8.18 -25.88
C ASN A 37 5.88 7.19 -26.86
N GLY A 38 5.08 7.73 -27.78
CA GLY A 38 4.28 6.94 -28.73
C GLY A 38 3.05 6.26 -28.12
N MET A 39 2.76 6.47 -26.84
CA MET A 39 1.59 5.92 -26.17
C MET A 39 0.50 6.98 -26.03
N PRO A 40 -0.75 6.66 -26.38
CA PRO A 40 -1.87 7.57 -26.19
C PRO A 40 -2.21 7.64 -24.69
N VAL A 41 -2.31 8.84 -24.16
CA VAL A 41 -2.67 9.14 -22.78
C VAL A 41 -3.83 10.11 -22.77
N THR A 42 -4.87 9.80 -22.02
CA THR A 42 -6.01 10.70 -21.83
C THR A 42 -6.14 11.09 -20.38
N LEU A 43 -6.17 12.39 -20.12
CA LEU A 43 -6.39 12.97 -18.80
C LEU A 43 -7.80 13.55 -18.71
N TRP A 44 -8.43 13.40 -17.55
CA TRP A 44 -9.77 13.90 -17.28
C TRP A 44 -9.75 14.80 -16.04
N HIS A 45 -10.38 15.95 -16.14
CA HIS A 45 -10.67 16.81 -15.00
C HIS A 45 -12.18 16.91 -14.81
N ILE A 46 -12.65 16.69 -13.57
CA ILE A 46 -14.06 16.89 -13.21
C ILE A 46 -14.30 18.39 -13.10
N ALA A 47 -15.17 18.93 -13.92
CA ALA A 47 -15.52 20.34 -13.90
C ALA A 47 -16.18 20.71 -12.57
N VAL A 48 -15.72 21.78 -11.95
CA VAL A 48 -16.24 22.33 -10.70
C VAL A 48 -16.71 23.77 -10.90
N THR A 49 -17.63 24.23 -10.10
CA THR A 49 -18.15 25.62 -10.20
C THR A 49 -17.12 26.63 -9.74
N GLU A 50 -16.34 26.30 -8.71
CA GLU A 50 -15.31 27.15 -8.14
C GLU A 50 -14.03 26.35 -7.89
N LEU A 51 -12.88 27.01 -8.10
CA LEU A 51 -11.58 26.43 -7.85
C LEU A 51 -11.16 26.77 -6.41
N SER A 52 -11.05 25.77 -5.56
CA SER A 52 -10.60 25.93 -4.16
C SER A 52 -9.15 25.48 -3.93
N LYS A 53 -8.57 24.78 -4.90
CA LYS A 53 -7.20 24.23 -4.87
C LYS A 53 -6.70 24.03 -6.30
N MET A 54 -5.42 23.66 -6.42
CA MET A 54 -4.82 23.33 -7.73
C MET A 54 -5.69 22.28 -8.45
N PRO A 55 -6.03 22.51 -9.74
CA PRO A 55 -6.76 21.50 -10.51
C PRO A 55 -6.02 20.16 -10.52
N SER A 56 -6.76 19.07 -10.43
CA SER A 56 -6.21 17.72 -10.56
C SER A 56 -6.76 17.05 -11.80
N PHE A 57 -5.93 16.23 -12.43
CA PHE A 57 -6.33 15.41 -13.56
C PHE A 57 -6.27 13.94 -13.18
N LEU A 58 -7.20 13.15 -13.69
CA LEU A 58 -7.27 11.71 -13.55
C LEU A 58 -6.73 11.07 -14.82
N LEU A 59 -5.94 10.04 -14.69
CA LEU A 59 -5.51 9.19 -15.80
C LEU A 59 -6.66 8.27 -16.19
N ALA A 60 -7.13 8.36 -17.42
CA ALA A 60 -8.14 7.45 -17.96
C ALA A 60 -7.48 6.16 -18.46
N GLU A 61 -8.23 5.04 -18.36
CA GLU A 61 -7.82 3.71 -18.83
C GLU A 61 -6.39 3.32 -18.42
N PRO A 62 -6.00 3.49 -17.12
CA PRO A 62 -4.63 3.26 -16.69
C PRO A 62 -4.13 1.83 -16.95
N SER A 63 -5.02 0.86 -17.12
CA SER A 63 -4.68 -0.53 -17.46
C SER A 63 -4.12 -0.73 -18.87
N THR A 64 -4.21 0.25 -19.75
CA THR A 64 -3.59 0.21 -21.09
C THR A 64 -2.12 0.63 -21.07
N LEU A 65 -1.65 1.17 -19.95
CA LEU A 65 -0.29 1.62 -19.74
C LEU A 65 0.45 0.67 -18.78
N PRO A 66 1.79 0.67 -18.79
CA PRO A 66 2.55 0.04 -17.72
C PRO A 66 2.19 0.71 -16.38
N ARG A 67 2.47 0.03 -15.28
CA ARG A 67 2.28 0.63 -13.96
C ARG A 67 3.17 1.85 -13.78
N LEU A 68 2.57 2.97 -13.44
CA LEU A 68 3.24 4.25 -13.26
C LEU A 68 3.30 4.63 -11.79
N ALA A 69 4.44 5.14 -11.35
CA ALA A 69 4.59 5.77 -10.04
C ALA A 69 3.68 7.00 -9.92
N HIS A 70 3.35 7.36 -8.71
CA HIS A 70 2.46 8.48 -8.38
C HIS A 70 1.04 8.34 -8.95
N THR A 71 0.63 7.09 -9.28
CA THR A 71 -0.73 6.80 -9.71
C THR A 71 -1.42 5.83 -8.76
N ALA A 72 -2.64 6.15 -8.34
CA ALA A 72 -3.46 5.30 -7.50
C ALA A 72 -4.78 4.98 -8.19
N PHE A 73 -5.10 3.69 -8.31
CA PHE A 73 -6.30 3.22 -8.99
C PHE A 73 -7.55 3.49 -8.13
N TYR A 74 -8.60 3.99 -8.75
CA TYR A 74 -9.90 4.07 -8.08
C TYR A 74 -10.64 2.75 -8.22
N PRO A 75 -10.92 2.02 -7.13
CA PRO A 75 -11.62 0.75 -7.19
C PRO A 75 -12.94 0.84 -7.96
N GLY A 76 -13.16 -0.10 -8.89
CA GLY A 76 -14.38 -0.14 -9.69
C GLY A 76 -14.51 0.95 -10.76
N SER A 77 -13.47 1.76 -11.01
CA SER A 77 -13.47 2.78 -12.04
C SER A 77 -12.43 2.51 -13.13
N LYS A 78 -12.51 3.27 -14.23
CA LYS A 78 -11.51 3.28 -15.30
C LYS A 78 -10.48 4.41 -15.12
N PHE A 79 -10.35 4.96 -13.92
CA PHE A 79 -9.49 6.10 -13.66
C PHE A 79 -8.48 5.79 -12.58
N ALA A 80 -7.33 6.46 -12.66
CA ALA A 80 -6.37 6.55 -11.58
C ALA A 80 -6.13 8.02 -11.23
N SER A 81 -5.97 8.31 -9.94
CA SER A 81 -5.44 9.61 -9.51
C SER A 81 -3.97 9.72 -9.83
N ILE A 82 -3.48 10.93 -10.05
CA ILE A 82 -2.07 11.23 -10.25
C ILE A 82 -1.65 12.20 -9.16
N CYS A 83 -0.66 11.81 -8.35
CA CYS A 83 -0.15 12.62 -7.26
C CYS A 83 1.02 13.49 -7.74
N VAL A 84 0.73 14.73 -8.14
CA VAL A 84 1.74 15.69 -8.63
C VAL A 84 2.07 16.81 -7.65
N ASN A 85 1.25 16.99 -6.61
CA ASN A 85 1.38 18.09 -5.67
C ASN A 85 1.17 17.62 -4.23
N VAL A 86 1.89 18.26 -3.31
CA VAL A 86 1.49 18.28 -1.90
C VAL A 86 0.38 19.32 -1.78
N PRO A 87 -0.85 18.97 -1.39
CA PRO A 87 -2.02 19.84 -1.47
C PRO A 87 -1.83 21.23 -0.81
N ASP A 88 -1.10 21.29 0.29
CA ASP A 88 -0.92 22.52 1.08
C ASP A 88 0.35 23.30 0.71
N ALA A 89 1.15 22.83 -0.26
CA ALA A 89 2.42 23.44 -0.63
C ALA A 89 2.32 24.37 -1.85
N VAL A 90 1.12 24.55 -2.44
CA VAL A 90 0.92 25.32 -3.67
C VAL A 90 -0.07 26.44 -3.44
N SER A 91 0.35 27.69 -3.65
CA SER A 91 -0.55 28.84 -3.77
C SER A 91 -1.10 28.93 -5.19
N VAL A 92 -2.40 29.06 -5.31
CA VAL A 92 -3.11 29.20 -6.58
C VAL A 92 -3.63 30.62 -6.71
N ASN A 93 -3.38 31.26 -7.85
CA ASN A 93 -4.04 32.51 -8.19
C ASN A 93 -5.42 32.19 -8.80
N PHE A 94 -6.47 32.37 -8.02
CA PHE A 94 -7.85 32.09 -8.44
C PHE A 94 -8.44 33.14 -9.40
N GLU A 95 -7.76 34.27 -9.59
CA GLU A 95 -8.19 35.31 -10.57
C GLU A 95 -7.85 34.91 -12.02
N CYS A 96 -6.84 34.02 -12.19
CA CYS A 96 -6.41 33.53 -13.50
C CYS A 96 -6.46 31.97 -13.49
N PRO A 97 -7.63 31.35 -13.46
CA PRO A 97 -7.77 29.90 -13.35
C PRO A 97 -7.14 29.14 -14.53
N GLU A 98 -7.09 29.73 -15.73
CA GLU A 98 -6.44 29.16 -16.91
C GLU A 98 -4.95 28.88 -16.69
N LEU A 99 -4.24 29.77 -15.98
CA LEU A 99 -2.82 29.56 -15.63
C LEU A 99 -2.65 28.43 -14.60
N ALA A 100 -3.58 28.31 -13.65
CA ALA A 100 -3.55 27.21 -12.70
C ALA A 100 -3.77 25.85 -13.39
N PHE A 101 -4.65 25.78 -14.37
CA PHE A 101 -4.87 24.59 -15.19
C PHE A 101 -3.65 24.25 -16.04
N GLU A 102 -3.03 25.25 -16.69
CA GLU A 102 -1.80 25.08 -17.47
C GLU A 102 -0.66 24.53 -16.62
N GLU A 103 -0.40 25.13 -15.48
CA GLU A 103 0.67 24.70 -14.56
C GLU A 103 0.40 23.29 -14.04
N SER A 104 -0.84 23.00 -13.63
CA SER A 104 -1.22 21.66 -13.19
C SER A 104 -1.01 20.63 -14.30
N LEU A 105 -1.48 20.93 -15.51
CA LEU A 105 -1.33 20.01 -16.64
C LEU A 105 0.12 19.76 -16.99
N LYS A 106 0.98 20.79 -16.99
CA LYS A 106 2.44 20.66 -17.20
C LYS A 106 3.06 19.70 -16.20
N ARG A 107 2.67 19.78 -14.91
CA ARG A 107 3.18 18.88 -13.87
C ARG A 107 2.75 17.44 -14.12
N HIS A 108 1.46 17.22 -14.46
CA HIS A 108 0.96 15.88 -14.78
C HIS A 108 1.66 15.28 -15.99
N VAL A 109 1.81 16.06 -17.06
CA VAL A 109 2.51 15.62 -18.29
C VAL A 109 3.98 15.33 -18.02
N SER A 110 4.66 16.17 -17.27
CA SER A 110 6.07 15.98 -16.90
C SER A 110 6.28 14.68 -16.11
N LEU A 111 5.44 14.44 -15.10
CA LEU A 111 5.49 13.24 -14.28
C LEU A 111 5.24 11.97 -15.12
N LEU A 112 4.16 11.97 -15.92
CA LEU A 112 3.81 10.83 -16.77
C LEU A 112 4.88 10.58 -17.84
N SER A 113 5.44 11.64 -18.43
CA SER A 113 6.55 11.52 -19.37
C SER A 113 7.75 10.88 -18.73
N GLN A 114 8.14 11.30 -17.54
CA GLN A 114 9.27 10.70 -16.83
C GLN A 114 9.00 9.24 -16.49
N ALA A 115 7.83 8.91 -15.96
CA ALA A 115 7.46 7.53 -15.61
C ALA A 115 7.38 6.59 -16.82
N LEU A 116 6.97 7.10 -18.00
CA LEU A 116 6.86 6.31 -19.22
C LEU A 116 8.19 6.19 -20.01
N THR A 117 9.12 7.13 -19.83
CA THR A 117 10.40 7.12 -20.55
C THR A 117 11.55 6.55 -19.76
N ASP A 118 11.52 6.67 -18.44
CA ASP A 118 12.57 6.21 -17.52
C ASP A 118 12.03 5.09 -16.62
N SER A 119 12.19 3.86 -17.07
CA SER A 119 11.72 2.67 -16.34
C SER A 119 12.45 2.44 -15.02
N GLU A 120 13.72 2.85 -14.90
CA GLU A 120 14.49 2.73 -13.68
C GLU A 120 13.98 3.73 -12.61
N TRP A 121 13.81 4.98 -13.00
CA TRP A 121 13.20 5.99 -12.14
C TRP A 121 11.80 5.56 -11.71
N ASN A 122 10.95 5.12 -12.65
CA ASN A 122 9.58 4.68 -12.35
C ASN A 122 9.57 3.52 -11.33
N THR A 123 10.43 2.53 -11.52
CA THR A 123 10.54 1.40 -10.57
C THR A 123 10.99 1.87 -9.18
N LYS A 124 11.98 2.77 -9.12
CA LYS A 124 12.48 3.34 -7.87
C LYS A 124 11.41 4.13 -7.12
N GLU A 125 10.61 4.94 -7.83
CA GLU A 125 9.51 5.69 -7.22
C GLU A 125 8.37 4.76 -6.76
N LEU A 126 8.01 3.74 -7.55
CA LEU A 126 7.05 2.71 -7.12
C LEU A 126 7.49 1.98 -5.85
N LEU A 127 8.79 1.75 -5.67
CA LEU A 127 9.34 1.18 -4.43
C LEU A 127 9.34 2.20 -3.29
N ARG A 128 9.56 3.48 -3.57
CA ARG A 128 9.44 4.57 -2.58
C ARG A 128 8.02 4.68 -2.04
N GLU A 129 7.03 4.48 -2.90
CA GLU A 129 5.60 4.54 -2.60
C GLU A 129 5.00 3.18 -2.21
N PHE A 130 5.83 2.17 -1.92
CA PHE A 130 5.36 0.81 -1.70
C PHE A 130 4.23 0.73 -0.68
N GLU A 131 4.35 1.43 0.45
CA GLU A 131 3.33 1.41 1.51
C GLU A 131 1.98 1.95 1.03
N ALA A 132 1.99 3.06 0.31
CA ALA A 132 0.77 3.63 -0.27
C ALA A 132 0.14 2.67 -1.30
N GLY A 133 0.97 2.06 -2.16
CA GLY A 133 0.52 1.04 -3.10
C GLY A 133 -0.06 -0.19 -2.41
N TRP A 134 0.55 -0.63 -1.30
CA TRP A 134 0.04 -1.74 -0.50
C TRP A 134 -1.30 -1.42 0.16
N LEU A 135 -1.43 -0.22 0.74
CA LEU A 135 -2.68 0.26 1.35
C LEU A 135 -3.86 0.27 0.37
N ASN A 136 -3.61 0.54 -0.92
CA ASN A 136 -4.67 0.58 -1.93
C ASN A 136 -5.32 -0.79 -2.20
N ILE A 137 -4.66 -1.90 -1.85
CA ILE A 137 -5.20 -3.26 -2.02
C ILE A 137 -5.70 -3.89 -0.72
N VAL A 138 -5.47 -3.24 0.42
CA VAL A 138 -5.96 -3.70 1.73
C VAL A 138 -7.40 -3.26 1.93
N GLU A 139 -8.27 -4.21 2.27
CA GLU A 139 -9.67 -3.93 2.60
C GLU A 139 -9.76 -3.18 3.95
N PRO A 140 -10.60 -2.15 4.07
CA PRO A 140 -10.67 -1.30 5.27
C PRO A 140 -11.08 -2.04 6.56
N ASP A 141 -11.78 -3.15 6.45
CA ASP A 141 -12.28 -3.97 7.57
C ASP A 141 -11.28 -5.02 8.05
N ILE A 142 -10.15 -5.21 7.34
CA ILE A 142 -9.11 -6.15 7.75
C ILE A 142 -8.36 -5.59 8.95
N PRO A 143 -8.35 -6.29 10.10
CA PRO A 143 -7.62 -5.84 11.27
C PRO A 143 -6.12 -5.73 11.01
N PRO A 144 -5.46 -4.62 11.37
CA PRO A 144 -4.02 -4.51 11.29
C PRO A 144 -3.31 -5.58 12.13
N PHE A 145 -2.10 -5.90 11.74
CA PHE A 145 -1.25 -6.87 12.42
C PHE A 145 -0.12 -6.15 13.15
N LEU A 146 -0.02 -6.36 14.47
CA LEU A 146 1.06 -5.84 15.27
C LEU A 146 2.15 -6.90 15.39
N CYS A 147 3.29 -6.68 14.74
CA CYS A 147 4.45 -7.56 14.80
C CYS A 147 5.40 -7.07 15.91
N LEU A 148 5.65 -7.94 16.89
CA LEU A 148 6.54 -7.65 18.03
C LEU A 148 7.95 -8.17 17.81
N THR A 149 8.18 -8.86 16.71
CA THR A 149 9.46 -9.49 16.38
C THR A 149 10.07 -8.79 15.18
N GLU A 150 11.33 -8.38 15.32
CA GLU A 150 12.20 -7.96 14.24
C GLU A 150 13.21 -9.08 14.01
N SER A 151 13.26 -9.64 12.81
CA SER A 151 14.20 -10.70 12.48
C SER A 151 14.85 -10.43 11.14
N GLU A 152 16.16 -10.66 11.07
CA GLU A 152 16.95 -10.60 9.83
C GLU A 152 16.93 -11.93 9.06
N THR A 153 16.35 -12.97 9.66
CA THR A 153 16.21 -14.30 9.05
C THR A 153 14.76 -14.77 9.12
N PRO A 154 14.33 -15.68 8.22
CA PRO A 154 12.98 -16.24 8.31
C PRO A 154 12.70 -16.88 9.67
N GLU A 155 11.69 -16.37 10.37
CA GLU A 155 11.35 -16.76 11.73
C GLU A 155 9.86 -17.13 11.84
N GLU A 156 9.57 -18.11 12.71
CA GLU A 156 8.22 -18.54 13.00
C GLU A 156 7.59 -17.66 14.09
N LEU A 157 6.33 -17.28 13.88
CA LEU A 157 5.57 -16.47 14.83
C LEU A 157 4.38 -17.24 15.40
N CYS A 158 4.12 -17.05 16.68
CA CYS A 158 2.83 -17.27 17.29
C CYS A 158 1.91 -16.08 16.97
N VAL A 159 0.71 -16.36 16.47
CA VAL A 159 -0.27 -15.31 16.13
C VAL A 159 -1.47 -15.39 17.06
N LEU A 160 -1.79 -14.27 17.70
CA LEU A 160 -3.02 -14.10 18.47
C LEU A 160 -4.03 -13.29 17.68
N LYS A 161 -5.24 -13.81 17.55
CA LYS A 161 -6.33 -13.13 16.87
C LYS A 161 -7.00 -12.10 17.78
N PRO A 162 -7.58 -11.01 17.23
CA PRO A 162 -8.42 -10.11 18.03
C PRO A 162 -9.62 -10.86 18.60
N SER A 163 -10.01 -10.53 19.82
CA SER A 163 -11.22 -11.08 20.42
C SER A 163 -12.44 -10.21 20.08
N LYS A 164 -13.62 -10.83 19.95
CA LYS A 164 -14.86 -10.09 19.69
C LYS A 164 -15.11 -9.06 20.78
N GLY A 165 -15.40 -7.81 20.39
CA GLY A 165 -15.67 -6.70 21.33
C GLY A 165 -14.43 -6.09 21.98
N SER A 166 -13.21 -6.48 21.58
CA SER A 166 -11.98 -5.88 22.09
C SER A 166 -11.77 -4.46 21.58
N VAL A 167 -11.22 -3.60 22.45
CA VAL A 167 -10.84 -2.21 22.14
C VAL A 167 -9.32 -2.03 22.26
N GLY A 168 -8.80 -0.95 21.71
CA GLY A 168 -7.37 -0.66 21.74
C GLY A 168 -6.55 -1.75 21.06
N LEU A 169 -5.44 -2.17 21.66
CA LEU A 169 -4.58 -3.22 21.12
C LEU A 169 -5.29 -4.57 20.95
N GLY A 170 -6.43 -4.77 21.60
CA GLY A 170 -7.25 -5.97 21.44
C GLY A 170 -7.83 -6.18 20.06
N LYS A 171 -8.01 -5.14 19.27
CA LYS A 171 -8.55 -5.22 17.89
C LYS A 171 -7.54 -5.64 16.82
N TYR A 172 -6.25 -5.68 17.15
CA TYR A 172 -5.18 -6.07 16.22
C TYR A 172 -4.89 -7.57 16.29
N HIS A 173 -4.43 -8.16 15.18
CA HIS A 173 -3.67 -9.40 15.27
C HIS A 173 -2.32 -9.10 15.93
N LEU A 174 -1.80 -10.03 16.71
CA LEU A 174 -0.53 -9.88 17.39
C LEU A 174 0.39 -11.03 17.03
N GLY A 175 1.54 -10.75 16.43
CA GLY A 175 2.58 -11.73 16.09
C GLY A 175 3.81 -11.54 16.95
N TYR A 176 4.34 -12.64 17.50
CA TYR A 176 5.55 -12.65 18.31
C TYR A 176 6.31 -13.96 18.14
N ALA A 177 7.64 -13.92 18.24
CA ALA A 177 8.44 -15.13 18.39
C ALA A 177 8.31 -15.65 19.81
N GLU A 178 8.13 -16.96 19.99
CA GLU A 178 7.90 -17.55 21.32
C GLU A 178 9.10 -17.33 22.25
N GLU A 179 10.31 -17.31 21.68
CA GLU A 179 11.57 -17.07 22.40
C GLU A 179 11.79 -15.59 22.78
N ALA A 180 11.08 -14.66 22.13
CA ALA A 180 11.20 -13.23 22.39
C ALA A 180 10.25 -12.71 23.49
N VAL A 181 9.45 -13.58 24.10
CA VAL A 181 8.56 -13.21 25.20
C VAL A 181 9.41 -12.98 26.46
N PRO A 182 9.43 -11.77 27.02
CA PRO A 182 10.21 -11.52 28.24
C PRO A 182 9.73 -12.38 29.40
N ASP A 183 10.62 -12.96 30.18
CA ASP A 183 10.29 -13.71 31.42
C ASP A 183 9.58 -12.85 32.47
N ASN A 184 9.67 -11.53 32.33
CA ASN A 184 9.01 -10.60 33.25
C ASN A 184 7.49 -10.60 33.06
N ILE A 185 6.78 -11.20 34.02
CA ILE A 185 5.32 -11.27 34.07
C ILE A 185 4.62 -9.90 34.10
N PHE A 186 5.31 -8.83 34.44
CA PHE A 186 4.78 -7.46 34.50
C PHE A 186 5.00 -6.70 33.18
N SER A 187 5.65 -7.32 32.17
CA SER A 187 5.80 -6.67 30.88
C SER A 187 4.40 -6.43 30.27
N PRO A 188 4.16 -5.28 29.61
CA PRO A 188 2.92 -5.01 28.93
C PRO A 188 2.55 -6.09 27.89
N ILE A 189 3.56 -6.70 27.27
CA ILE A 189 3.40 -7.82 26.32
C ILE A 189 2.82 -9.03 27.04
N ASN A 190 3.42 -9.44 28.19
CA ASN A 190 2.92 -10.57 28.94
C ASN A 190 1.51 -10.36 29.48
N GLN A 191 1.16 -9.13 29.87
CA GLN A 191 -0.22 -8.79 30.26
C GLN A 191 -1.19 -8.91 29.06
N LEU A 192 -0.78 -8.46 27.86
CA LEU A 192 -1.56 -8.64 26.64
C LEU A 192 -1.74 -10.12 26.29
N LEU A 193 -0.69 -10.93 26.46
CA LEU A 193 -0.75 -12.38 26.20
C LEU A 193 -1.64 -13.12 27.19
N LYS A 194 -1.58 -12.77 28.49
CA LYS A 194 -2.42 -13.38 29.53
C LYS A 194 -3.92 -13.09 29.37
N ASN A 195 -4.25 -11.89 28.93
CA ASN A 195 -5.63 -11.46 28.76
C ASN A 195 -6.26 -11.99 27.45
N ARG A 196 -5.49 -12.63 26.59
CA ARG A 196 -5.97 -13.20 25.34
C ARG A 196 -6.11 -14.72 25.46
N GLN A 197 -7.30 -15.20 25.71
CA GLN A 197 -7.68 -16.62 25.48
C GLN A 197 -7.81 -16.89 23.97
N ALA A 198 -6.91 -16.35 23.16
CA ALA A 198 -7.04 -16.38 21.73
C ALA A 198 -6.54 -17.69 21.14
N ALA A 199 -7.22 -18.17 20.14
CA ALA A 199 -6.75 -19.29 19.32
C ALA A 199 -5.38 -18.89 18.71
N LYS A 200 -4.35 -19.72 19.00
CA LYS A 200 -3.01 -19.52 18.40
C LYS A 200 -3.10 -19.85 16.91
N GLY A 201 -2.67 -18.91 16.08
CA GLY A 201 -2.44 -19.08 14.65
C GLY A 201 -0.96 -19.30 14.34
N ASN A 202 -0.66 -19.66 13.11
CA ASN A 202 0.72 -19.82 12.62
C ASN A 202 1.10 -18.66 11.73
N GLY A 203 2.25 -18.04 12.00
CA GLY A 203 2.80 -16.95 11.21
C GLY A 203 4.29 -17.14 10.93
N PHE A 204 4.80 -16.35 9.99
CA PHE A 204 6.22 -16.28 9.66
C PHE A 204 6.60 -14.84 9.33
N VAL A 205 7.75 -14.39 9.81
CA VAL A 205 8.43 -13.20 9.31
C VAL A 205 9.43 -13.64 8.25
N ILE A 206 9.44 -12.97 7.12
CA ILE A 206 10.31 -13.25 5.98
C ILE A 206 10.98 -11.96 5.55
N PRO A 207 12.22 -11.72 5.94
CA PRO A 207 13.01 -10.61 5.43
C PRO A 207 13.30 -10.80 3.94
N LEU A 208 13.14 -9.74 3.17
CA LEU A 208 13.34 -9.73 1.73
C LEU A 208 14.60 -8.95 1.39
N SER A 209 15.49 -9.56 0.59
CA SER A 209 16.64 -8.88 0.03
C SER A 209 16.30 -8.07 -1.23
N VAL A 210 15.22 -8.45 -1.92
CA VAL A 210 14.70 -7.76 -3.10
C VAL A 210 13.20 -7.59 -2.92
N LEU A 211 12.72 -6.39 -3.19
CA LEU A 211 11.30 -6.06 -3.18
C LEU A 211 10.86 -5.61 -4.57
N LYS A 212 9.73 -6.12 -5.02
CA LYS A 212 9.03 -5.63 -6.23
C LYS A 212 8.01 -4.57 -5.84
N PRO A 213 7.65 -3.65 -6.74
CA PRO A 213 6.54 -2.74 -6.52
C PRO A 213 5.28 -3.48 -6.05
N ALA A 214 4.53 -2.91 -5.13
CA ALA A 214 3.31 -3.53 -4.62
C ALA A 214 2.33 -3.84 -5.76
N PRO A 215 1.47 -4.88 -5.70
CA PRO A 215 0.49 -5.14 -6.74
C PRO A 215 -0.42 -3.92 -6.96
N TRP A 216 -0.85 -3.69 -8.18
CA TRP A 216 -1.74 -2.57 -8.46
C TRP A 216 -3.18 -2.87 -8.06
N LYS A 217 -3.56 -4.16 -8.18
CA LYS A 217 -4.88 -4.67 -7.84
C LYS A 217 -4.76 -5.92 -6.98
N LYS A 218 -5.79 -6.18 -6.18
CA LYS A 218 -5.83 -7.34 -5.28
C LYS A 218 -5.77 -8.69 -6.04
N ASP A 219 -6.30 -8.77 -7.24
CA ASP A 219 -6.28 -9.97 -8.08
C ASP A 219 -4.87 -10.34 -8.57
N GLU A 220 -3.93 -9.39 -8.63
CA GLU A 220 -2.52 -9.63 -8.96
C GLU A 220 -1.71 -10.22 -7.79
N LEU A 221 -2.26 -10.21 -6.56
CA LEU A 221 -1.54 -10.57 -5.34
C LEU A 221 -0.98 -12.00 -5.37
N THR A 222 -1.69 -12.93 -6.00
CA THR A 222 -1.29 -14.34 -6.08
C THR A 222 0.00 -14.50 -6.88
N ASP A 223 0.07 -13.93 -8.07
CA ASP A 223 1.24 -14.01 -8.96
C ASP A 223 2.40 -13.22 -8.37
N TRP A 224 2.11 -12.04 -7.84
CA TRP A 224 3.08 -11.18 -7.16
C TRP A 224 3.73 -11.92 -5.96
N TYR A 225 2.96 -12.64 -5.15
CA TYR A 225 3.47 -13.44 -4.03
C TYR A 225 4.44 -14.54 -4.49
N LEU A 226 4.08 -15.27 -5.54
CA LEU A 226 4.93 -16.33 -6.07
C LEU A 226 6.23 -15.79 -6.66
N ASP A 227 6.14 -14.69 -7.38
CA ASP A 227 7.28 -13.97 -7.91
C ASP A 227 8.21 -13.50 -6.78
N LEU A 228 7.64 -12.94 -5.70
CA LEU A 228 8.40 -12.52 -4.55
C LEU A 228 9.17 -13.68 -3.90
N LEU A 229 8.54 -14.84 -3.76
CA LEU A 229 9.20 -16.03 -3.22
C LEU A 229 10.31 -16.55 -4.14
N SER A 230 10.15 -16.42 -5.46
CA SER A 230 11.13 -16.89 -6.43
C SER A 230 12.43 -16.07 -6.42
N GLU A 231 12.35 -14.80 -6.02
CA GLU A 231 13.50 -13.88 -5.90
C GLU A 231 14.30 -14.09 -4.60
N LEU A 232 13.78 -14.86 -3.64
CA LEU A 232 14.51 -15.14 -2.41
C LEU A 232 15.78 -15.95 -2.70
N PRO A 233 16.89 -15.73 -1.95
CA PRO A 233 18.07 -16.57 -2.03
C PRO A 233 17.74 -18.05 -1.83
N THR A 234 18.39 -18.95 -2.56
CA THR A 234 18.10 -20.40 -2.57
C THR A 234 18.13 -21.04 -1.18
N ASN A 235 19.04 -20.59 -0.31
CA ASN A 235 19.14 -21.06 1.07
C ASN A 235 17.92 -20.63 1.91
N VAL A 236 17.37 -19.46 1.65
CA VAL A 236 16.14 -18.96 2.30
C VAL A 236 14.93 -19.74 1.79
N GLN A 237 14.82 -19.93 0.46
CA GLN A 237 13.75 -20.74 -0.13
C GLN A 237 13.75 -22.16 0.44
N THR A 238 14.91 -22.80 0.58
CA THR A 238 15.03 -24.14 1.15
C THR A 238 14.55 -24.18 2.60
N LYS A 239 14.98 -23.21 3.44
CA LYS A 239 14.53 -23.11 4.84
C LYS A 239 13.02 -22.89 4.93
N LEU A 240 12.45 -22.01 4.12
CA LEU A 240 11.01 -21.77 4.09
C LEU A 240 10.24 -23.01 3.64
N THR A 241 10.69 -23.70 2.60
CA THR A 241 10.08 -24.95 2.13
C THR A 241 10.01 -26.00 3.25
N GLN A 242 11.09 -26.16 3.99
CA GLN A 242 11.13 -27.09 5.13
C GLN A 242 10.17 -26.67 6.25
N LYS A 243 10.18 -25.38 6.63
CA LYS A 243 9.28 -24.84 7.67
C LYS A 243 7.81 -24.96 7.26
N PHE A 244 7.47 -24.61 6.01
CA PHE A 244 6.10 -24.72 5.52
C PHE A 244 5.62 -26.17 5.42
N ALA A 245 6.48 -27.10 5.05
CA ALA A 245 6.14 -28.52 5.00
C ALA A 245 5.82 -29.12 6.37
N GLN A 246 6.42 -28.60 7.45
CA GLN A 246 6.22 -29.06 8.82
C GLN A 246 4.93 -28.54 9.45
N LYS A 247 4.43 -27.39 8.98
CA LYS A 247 3.26 -26.74 9.55
C LYS A 247 2.03 -26.97 8.66
N ARG A 248 0.94 -27.44 9.30
CA ARG A 248 -0.36 -27.57 8.66
C ARG A 248 -1.40 -26.77 9.42
N SER A 249 -2.12 -25.91 8.72
CA SER A 249 -3.17 -25.08 9.32
C SER A 249 -4.27 -24.78 8.31
N TYR A 250 -5.35 -24.20 8.76
CA TYR A 250 -6.39 -23.59 7.90
C TYR A 250 -6.07 -22.13 7.59
N GLU A 251 -5.15 -21.54 8.33
CA GLU A 251 -4.78 -20.14 8.22
C GLU A 251 -3.28 -19.95 8.50
N PHE A 252 -2.68 -18.99 7.79
CA PHE A 252 -1.32 -18.53 8.02
C PHE A 252 -1.22 -17.02 7.85
N TRP A 253 -0.30 -16.40 8.57
CA TRP A 253 0.06 -14.99 8.42
C TRP A 253 1.52 -14.91 7.97
N LEU A 254 1.75 -14.42 6.77
CA LEU A 254 3.10 -14.09 6.31
C LEU A 254 3.32 -12.60 6.47
N ILE A 255 4.38 -12.26 7.19
CA ILE A 255 4.83 -10.90 7.41
C ILE A 255 6.15 -10.75 6.67
N PHE A 256 6.27 -9.70 5.90
CA PHE A 256 7.47 -9.36 5.16
C PHE A 256 8.04 -8.04 5.62
N ASN A 257 9.35 -7.93 5.60
CA ASN A 257 10.05 -6.66 5.69
C ASN A 257 11.08 -6.54 4.57
N ALA A 258 11.28 -5.32 4.10
CA ALA A 258 12.22 -5.03 3.03
C ALA A 258 12.74 -3.61 3.12
N GLN A 259 13.96 -3.39 2.63
CA GLN A 259 14.50 -2.06 2.44
C GLN A 259 13.90 -1.43 1.18
N THR A 260 13.40 -0.21 1.30
CA THR A 260 12.95 0.64 0.19
C THR A 260 13.74 1.95 0.17
N PRO A 261 13.62 2.78 -0.88
CA PRO A 261 14.21 4.12 -0.87
C PRO A 261 13.69 5.04 0.25
N SER A 262 12.52 4.73 0.82
CA SER A 262 11.90 5.49 1.93
C SER A 262 12.24 4.92 3.32
N GLY A 263 12.97 3.81 3.40
CA GLY A 263 13.28 3.13 4.65
C GLY A 263 12.78 1.68 4.67
N ILE A 264 12.73 1.07 5.84
CA ILE A 264 12.24 -0.29 5.99
C ILE A 264 10.71 -0.28 5.94
N THR A 265 10.13 -1.03 5.01
CA THR A 265 8.68 -1.25 4.92
C THR A 265 8.30 -2.61 5.50
N TRP A 266 7.09 -2.67 6.07
CA TRP A 266 6.49 -3.88 6.60
C TRP A 266 5.10 -4.09 6.03
N PHE A 267 4.80 -5.31 5.60
CA PHE A 267 3.51 -5.66 5.02
C PHE A 267 3.22 -7.14 5.23
N GLY A 268 1.97 -7.57 5.02
CA GLY A 268 1.62 -8.96 5.27
C GLY A 268 0.52 -9.51 4.39
N ILE A 269 0.50 -10.84 4.26
CA ILE A 269 -0.53 -11.60 3.54
C ILE A 269 -1.10 -12.66 4.48
N HIS A 270 -2.41 -12.61 4.67
CA HIS A 270 -3.17 -13.63 5.36
C HIS A 270 -3.64 -14.69 4.36
N PHE A 271 -3.37 -15.94 4.68
CA PHE A 271 -3.79 -17.10 3.93
C PHE A 271 -4.90 -17.83 4.69
N SER A 272 -6.07 -17.95 4.09
CA SER A 272 -7.17 -18.76 4.61
C SER A 272 -7.62 -19.81 3.60
N GLN A 273 -7.98 -21.01 4.05
CA GLN A 273 -8.47 -22.05 3.16
C GLN A 273 -9.91 -21.79 2.74
N LYS A 274 -10.21 -21.87 1.43
CA LYS A 274 -11.56 -21.76 0.88
C LYS A 274 -12.54 -22.82 1.42
N ASN A 275 -12.01 -24.01 1.75
CA ASN A 275 -12.80 -25.14 2.21
C ASN A 275 -12.16 -25.75 3.47
N ALA A 276 -12.46 -25.20 4.64
CA ALA A 276 -11.92 -25.63 5.93
C ALA A 276 -12.24 -27.10 6.29
N GLY A 277 -13.23 -27.76 5.64
CA GLY A 277 -13.58 -29.15 5.87
C GLY A 277 -12.65 -30.21 5.25
N LYS A 278 -11.69 -29.81 4.41
CA LYS A 278 -10.78 -30.73 3.70
C LYS A 278 -9.47 -31.06 4.42
N GLY A 279 -9.37 -30.72 5.70
CA GLY A 279 -8.16 -30.94 6.51
C GLY A 279 -7.14 -29.81 6.34
N ARG A 280 -6.23 -29.72 7.30
CA ARG A 280 -5.18 -28.70 7.35
C ARG A 280 -4.17 -28.87 6.22
N LYS A 281 -3.77 -27.79 5.59
CA LYS A 281 -2.82 -27.75 4.47
C LYS A 281 -1.54 -27.02 4.85
N THR A 282 -0.50 -27.23 4.09
CA THR A 282 0.74 -26.45 4.15
C THR A 282 0.59 -25.18 3.33
N LEU A 283 1.40 -24.15 3.65
CA LEU A 283 1.49 -22.94 2.85
C LEU A 283 1.87 -23.25 1.40
N PRO A 284 1.23 -22.62 0.42
CA PRO A 284 1.51 -22.86 -0.98
C PRO A 284 2.80 -22.13 -1.42
N LEU A 285 3.64 -22.89 -2.13
CA LEU A 285 4.87 -22.40 -2.77
C LEU A 285 4.78 -22.42 -4.30
N LYS A 286 3.65 -22.90 -4.85
CA LYS A 286 3.41 -23.05 -6.29
C LYS A 286 1.98 -22.70 -6.65
N HIS A 287 1.79 -22.23 -7.87
CA HIS A 287 0.49 -21.84 -8.42
C HIS A 287 -0.60 -22.93 -8.25
N SER A 288 -0.27 -24.19 -8.50
CA SER A 288 -1.22 -25.31 -8.39
C SER A 288 -1.84 -25.48 -6.99
N HIS A 289 -1.15 -25.03 -5.96
CA HIS A 289 -1.60 -25.14 -4.58
C HIS A 289 -2.37 -23.90 -4.09
N LEU A 290 -2.23 -22.77 -4.77
CA LEU A 290 -2.89 -21.51 -4.41
C LEU A 290 -4.40 -21.52 -4.68
N ALA A 291 -4.89 -22.37 -5.58
CA ALA A 291 -6.32 -22.46 -5.89
C ALA A 291 -7.21 -22.77 -4.67
N GLU A 292 -6.66 -23.42 -3.64
CA GLU A 292 -7.36 -23.77 -2.39
C GLU A 292 -7.32 -22.65 -1.33
N TRP A 293 -6.57 -21.58 -1.58
CA TRP A 293 -6.33 -20.49 -0.64
C TRP A 293 -6.95 -19.18 -1.09
N VAL A 294 -7.38 -18.38 -0.11
CA VAL A 294 -7.69 -16.96 -0.26
C VAL A 294 -6.51 -16.19 0.31
N LEU A 295 -6.00 -15.24 -0.44
CA LEU A 295 -4.93 -14.33 -0.03
C LEU A 295 -5.54 -12.97 0.26
N GLU A 296 -5.30 -12.46 1.46
CA GLU A 296 -5.77 -11.15 1.90
C GLU A 296 -4.57 -10.31 2.37
N PRO A 297 -4.29 -9.17 1.73
CA PRO A 297 -3.26 -8.27 2.18
C PRO A 297 -3.69 -7.59 3.48
N PHE A 298 -2.74 -7.31 4.38
CA PHE A 298 -3.00 -6.57 5.61
C PHE A 298 -1.85 -5.62 5.95
N ILE A 299 -2.16 -4.64 6.80
CA ILE A 299 -1.21 -3.65 7.31
C ILE A 299 -0.42 -4.26 8.46
N VAL A 300 0.90 -4.12 8.44
CA VAL A 300 1.78 -4.52 9.53
C VAL A 300 2.28 -3.28 10.26
N LEU A 301 2.08 -3.26 11.56
CA LEU A 301 2.61 -2.26 12.48
C LEU A 301 3.75 -2.89 13.29
N THR A 302 4.83 -2.15 13.49
CA THR A 302 5.99 -2.58 14.28
C THR A 302 6.32 -1.52 15.32
N PHE A 303 7.03 -1.93 16.38
CA PHE A 303 7.57 -1.01 17.38
C PHE A 303 8.96 -0.47 17.01
N ASN A 304 9.29 -0.44 15.73
CA ASN A 304 10.59 0.01 15.30
C ASN A 304 10.85 1.46 15.74
N LYS A 305 11.99 1.68 16.39
CA LYS A 305 12.44 3.00 16.86
C LYS A 305 12.51 4.03 15.72
N GLU A 306 12.89 3.60 14.52
CA GLU A 306 12.98 4.48 13.34
C GLU A 306 11.63 5.02 12.87
N ARG A 307 10.53 4.29 13.10
CA ARG A 307 9.17 4.75 12.82
C ARG A 307 8.57 5.62 13.91
N ILE A 308 8.99 5.42 15.16
CA ILE A 308 8.45 6.16 16.30
C ILE A 308 9.20 7.49 16.50
N MET A 309 10.51 7.54 16.26
CA MET A 309 11.34 8.72 16.48
C MET A 309 11.01 9.95 15.64
N PRO A 310 10.73 9.87 14.33
CA PRO A 310 10.41 11.04 13.53
C PRO A 310 9.17 11.80 14.01
N TRP A 311 8.23 11.11 14.64
CA TRP A 311 6.96 11.68 15.12
C TRP A 311 7.04 12.26 16.53
N SER A 312 7.97 11.79 17.38
CA SER A 312 8.03 12.18 18.78
C SER A 312 9.00 13.33 19.07
N GLY A 313 9.90 13.68 18.15
CA GLY A 313 10.91 14.72 18.37
C GLY A 313 11.85 14.47 19.58
N ALA A 314 11.87 13.25 20.12
CA ALA A 314 12.50 12.95 21.40
C ALA A 314 13.62 11.91 21.25
N GLU A 315 14.80 12.34 20.84
CA GLU A 315 16.00 11.49 20.87
C GLU A 315 16.43 11.04 22.30
N GLN A 316 15.86 11.61 23.37
CA GLN A 316 16.42 11.42 24.71
C GLN A 316 15.53 10.75 25.77
N SER A 317 14.33 10.27 25.47
CA SER A 317 13.44 9.85 26.56
C SER A 317 12.81 8.46 26.47
N LEU A 318 13.21 7.61 25.54
CA LEU A 318 12.63 6.25 25.41
C LEU A 318 13.04 5.27 26.53
N THR A 319 14.03 5.61 27.35
CA THR A 319 14.47 4.78 28.47
C THR A 319 13.68 4.97 29.76
N SER A 320 12.85 6.01 29.86
CA SER A 320 12.18 6.33 31.14
C SER A 320 10.69 6.68 31.07
N LYS A 321 10.08 6.78 29.90
CA LYS A 321 8.64 7.08 29.81
C LYS A 321 7.84 5.87 29.37
N LYS A 322 6.79 5.58 30.13
CA LYS A 322 5.74 4.64 29.72
C LYS A 322 5.25 5.07 28.34
N LEU A 323 5.50 4.24 27.34
CA LEU A 323 4.97 4.44 26.00
C LEU A 323 3.45 4.43 26.12
N CYS A 324 2.82 5.59 26.03
CA CYS A 324 1.38 5.67 25.94
C CYS A 324 1.01 5.37 24.50
N LEU A 325 0.77 4.09 24.19
CA LEU A 325 0.37 3.57 22.87
C LEU A 325 -0.97 4.14 22.37
N LEU A 326 -1.63 4.98 23.19
CA LEU A 326 -2.93 5.59 22.85
C LEU A 326 -2.82 6.80 21.94
N ASP A 327 -1.63 7.41 21.80
CA ASP A 327 -1.45 8.64 21.02
C ASP A 327 -0.92 8.40 19.58
N VAL A 328 -0.78 7.14 19.14
CA VAL A 328 -0.20 6.80 17.83
C VAL A 328 -1.25 6.29 16.82
N VAL A 329 -2.52 6.31 17.18
CA VAL A 329 -3.60 5.93 16.24
C VAL A 329 -4.45 7.15 15.96
N PRO A 330 -4.48 7.68 14.70
CA PRO A 330 -5.45 8.69 14.30
C PRO A 330 -6.87 8.18 14.33
#